data_c82cd1266d1a1f15ec821d490821bb8c
#
_entry.id   c82cd1266d1a1f15ec821d490821bb8c
#
_cell.length_a   1.000
_cell.length_b   1.000
_cell.length_c   1.000
_cell.angle_alpha   90.00
_cell.angle_beta   90.00
_cell.angle_gamma   90.00
#
_symmetry.space_group_name_H-M   'P 1'
#
loop_
_entity.id
_entity.type
_entity.pdbx_description
1 polymer ?
#
loop_
_entity_poly.entity_id
_entity_poly.type
_entity_poly.pdbx_seq_one_letter_code
_entity_poly.pdbx_strand_id
1 'polypeptide(L)'
;MALNKNQIIQLYRKRAAHYDLSANFYYLIGFREFKYRKMAIQQLQLQPGDTVVEIGCGTGLNIPLLVSAVGPEGKVIGVDLTDKMLAEAKSRVIKNDWSNVDLIQSDATQYVFPDNINGIISTFAITLIPGYEEIIQRGSEALAPQGRMVVADLRKPDRWPMWIVNFMVWITRPFGTSLDITRRKPWKAMQIHLTNTSFTKLYGGFTYISAGEKG
;
A
#
# COMPACT_ATOMS: atom_id res chain seq x y z
N MET A 1 -6.63 -13.31 -15.68
CA MET A 1 -6.94 -14.05 -14.45
C MET A 1 -6.03 -13.52 -13.34
N ALA A 2 -6.56 -13.17 -12.18
CA ALA A 2 -5.76 -12.73 -11.05
C ALA A 2 -4.89 -13.91 -10.53
N LEU A 3 -3.70 -13.60 -10.04
CA LEU A 3 -2.81 -14.60 -9.45
C LEU A 3 -3.39 -15.12 -8.12
N ASN A 4 -3.21 -16.40 -7.84
CA ASN A 4 -3.51 -16.94 -6.53
C ASN A 4 -2.40 -16.59 -5.51
N LYS A 5 -2.65 -16.82 -4.21
CA LYS A 5 -1.73 -16.48 -3.12
C LYS A 5 -0.32 -17.06 -3.32
N ASN A 6 -0.21 -18.33 -3.68
CA ASN A 6 1.09 -18.97 -3.89
C ASN A 6 1.84 -18.39 -5.09
N GLN A 7 1.14 -18.05 -6.16
CA GLN A 7 1.73 -17.38 -7.33
C GLN A 7 2.23 -15.97 -6.98
N ILE A 8 1.48 -15.24 -6.15
CA ILE A 8 1.90 -13.92 -5.64
C ILE A 8 3.19 -14.06 -4.84
N ILE A 9 3.25 -14.99 -3.87
CA ILE A 9 4.45 -15.23 -3.06
C ILE A 9 5.66 -15.53 -3.95
N GLN A 10 5.53 -16.47 -4.90
CA GLN A 10 6.62 -16.85 -5.79
C GLN A 10 7.07 -15.69 -6.69
N LEU A 11 6.14 -14.91 -7.21
CA LEU A 11 6.43 -13.73 -8.02
C LEU A 11 7.28 -12.72 -7.25
N TYR A 12 6.85 -12.36 -6.04
CA TYR A 12 7.52 -11.34 -5.23
C TYR A 12 8.83 -11.85 -4.61
N ARG A 13 8.94 -13.14 -4.27
CA ARG A 13 10.22 -13.75 -3.86
C ARG A 13 11.30 -13.61 -4.93
N LYS A 14 10.95 -13.86 -6.21
CA LYS A 14 11.89 -13.72 -7.33
C LYS A 14 12.31 -12.29 -7.61
N ARG A 15 11.48 -11.32 -7.21
CA ARG A 15 11.67 -9.91 -7.53
C ARG A 15 12.27 -9.07 -6.41
N ALA A 16 12.25 -9.56 -5.18
CA ALA A 16 12.62 -8.78 -4.00
C ALA A 16 13.94 -8.00 -4.19
N ALA A 17 15.02 -8.67 -4.60
CA ALA A 17 16.34 -8.06 -4.78
C ALA A 17 16.41 -6.96 -5.87
N HIS A 18 15.48 -6.95 -6.83
CA HIS A 18 15.47 -6.00 -7.95
C HIS A 18 14.20 -5.16 -8.01
N TYR A 19 13.35 -5.26 -6.97
CA TYR A 19 12.05 -4.60 -6.96
C TYR A 19 12.19 -3.09 -7.05
N ASP A 20 13.04 -2.49 -6.22
CA ASP A 20 13.26 -1.05 -6.17
C ASP A 20 13.82 -0.50 -7.49
N LEU A 21 14.73 -1.25 -8.12
CA LEU A 21 15.26 -0.88 -9.43
C LEU A 21 14.19 -0.94 -10.52
N SER A 22 13.36 -1.98 -10.50
CA SER A 22 12.27 -2.14 -11.47
C SER A 22 11.15 -1.10 -11.26
N ALA A 23 10.87 -0.70 -10.03
CA ALA A 23 9.94 0.38 -9.71
C ALA A 23 10.42 1.71 -10.30
N ASN A 24 11.72 2.00 -10.24
CA ASN A 24 12.29 3.22 -10.83
C ASN A 24 12.15 3.27 -12.36
N PHE A 25 12.08 2.13 -13.05
CA PHE A 25 11.94 2.10 -14.51
C PHE A 25 10.63 2.75 -15.00
N TYR A 26 9.59 2.77 -14.16
CA TYR A 26 8.32 3.41 -14.49
C TYR A 26 8.38 4.94 -14.61
N TYR A 27 9.44 5.57 -14.08
CA TYR A 27 9.68 7.00 -14.34
C TYR A 27 9.83 7.32 -15.82
N LEU A 28 10.35 6.38 -16.63
CA LEU A 28 10.51 6.56 -18.08
C LEU A 28 9.17 6.74 -18.80
N ILE A 29 8.10 6.16 -18.28
CA ILE A 29 6.74 6.34 -18.81
C ILE A 29 5.95 7.43 -18.07
N GLY A 30 6.64 8.24 -17.24
CA GLY A 30 6.03 9.34 -16.50
C GLY A 30 5.25 8.92 -15.25
N PHE A 31 5.32 7.65 -14.84
CA PHE A 31 4.68 7.19 -13.60
C PHE A 31 5.56 7.53 -12.40
N ARG A 32 5.16 8.53 -11.64
CA ARG A 32 5.94 9.10 -10.53
C ARG A 32 5.59 8.41 -9.20
N GLU A 33 5.92 7.14 -9.06
CA GLU A 33 5.55 6.30 -7.91
C GLU A 33 5.92 6.93 -6.57
N PHE A 34 7.16 7.39 -6.40
CA PHE A 34 7.63 8.02 -5.15
C PHE A 34 6.80 9.27 -4.79
N LYS A 35 6.46 10.10 -5.78
CA LYS A 35 5.58 11.26 -5.56
C LYS A 35 4.20 10.82 -5.04
N TYR A 36 3.64 9.77 -5.62
CA TYR A 36 2.32 9.27 -5.23
C TYR A 36 2.34 8.67 -3.82
N ARG A 37 3.42 7.93 -3.45
CA ARG A 37 3.65 7.44 -2.09
C ARG A 37 3.73 8.58 -1.08
N LYS A 38 4.52 9.63 -1.38
CA LYS A 38 4.61 10.82 -0.53
C LYS A 38 3.26 11.50 -0.35
N MET A 39 2.50 11.69 -1.43
CA MET A 39 1.15 12.26 -1.38
C MET A 39 0.19 11.39 -0.54
N ALA A 40 0.26 10.07 -0.65
CA ALA A 40 -0.56 9.16 0.14
C ALA A 40 -0.22 9.26 1.64
N ILE A 41 1.06 9.26 2.00
CA ILE A 41 1.50 9.39 3.39
C ILE A 41 1.08 10.73 3.99
N GLN A 42 1.13 11.83 3.23
CA GLN A 42 0.65 13.14 3.68
C GLN A 42 -0.86 13.13 4.02
N GLN A 43 -1.68 12.28 3.35
CA GLN A 43 -3.10 12.15 3.66
C GLN A 43 -3.39 11.43 4.99
N LEU A 44 -2.41 10.72 5.55
CA LEU A 44 -2.53 10.14 6.89
C LEU A 44 -2.57 11.21 7.98
N GLN A 45 -1.96 12.39 7.76
CA GLN A 45 -1.85 13.48 8.73
C GLN A 45 -1.21 13.05 10.07
N LEU A 46 -0.25 12.12 10.00
CA LEU A 46 0.45 11.60 11.18
C LEU A 46 1.16 12.70 11.96
N GLN A 47 1.16 12.52 13.27
CA GLN A 47 1.87 13.37 14.22
C GLN A 47 3.02 12.61 14.87
N PRO A 48 4.05 13.29 15.40
CA PRO A 48 5.06 12.66 16.24
C PRO A 48 4.42 11.88 17.40
N GLY A 49 4.87 10.64 17.61
CA GLY A 49 4.31 9.72 18.60
C GLY A 49 3.24 8.77 18.06
N ASP A 50 2.74 8.98 16.84
CA ASP A 50 1.69 8.14 16.26
C ASP A 50 2.17 6.73 15.94
N THR A 51 1.21 5.79 15.95
CA THR A 51 1.38 4.42 15.44
C THR A 51 0.75 4.29 14.06
N VAL A 52 1.52 3.77 13.10
CA VAL A 52 1.05 3.52 11.73
C VAL A 52 1.31 2.08 11.30
N VAL A 53 0.33 1.49 10.63
CA VAL A 53 0.44 0.15 10.01
C VAL A 53 0.44 0.27 8.50
N GLU A 54 1.44 -0.33 7.84
CA GLU A 54 1.49 -0.46 6.39
C GLU A 54 1.16 -1.89 5.97
N ILE A 55 0.08 -2.08 5.21
CA ILE A 55 -0.34 -3.35 4.63
C ILE A 55 0.27 -3.54 3.25
N GLY A 56 1.06 -4.62 3.08
CA GLY A 56 1.84 -4.89 1.88
C GLY A 56 3.06 -3.97 1.80
N CYS A 57 3.85 -3.88 2.87
CA CYS A 57 4.99 -2.97 2.95
C CYS A 57 6.14 -3.30 1.97
N GLY A 58 6.17 -4.52 1.44
CA GLY A 58 7.16 -4.97 0.45
C GLY A 58 8.59 -4.79 0.95
N THR A 59 9.43 -4.16 0.12
CA THR A 59 10.83 -3.82 0.44
C THR A 59 10.98 -2.61 1.38
N GLY A 60 9.87 -2.06 1.87
CA GLY A 60 9.86 -0.94 2.82
C GLY A 60 10.12 0.44 2.19
N LEU A 61 9.68 0.68 0.95
CA LEU A 61 9.87 1.97 0.26
C LEU A 61 9.22 3.15 0.98
N ASN A 62 8.16 2.92 1.75
CA ASN A 62 7.49 3.96 2.54
C ASN A 62 8.10 4.17 3.92
N ILE A 63 8.83 3.19 4.46
CA ILE A 63 9.35 3.24 5.84
C ILE A 63 10.11 4.55 6.14
N PRO A 64 11.02 5.05 5.27
CA PRO A 64 11.71 6.32 5.54
C PRO A 64 10.75 7.50 5.75
N LEU A 65 9.69 7.56 4.95
CA LEU A 65 8.70 8.63 5.02
C LEU A 65 7.79 8.48 6.25
N LEU A 66 7.41 7.24 6.60
CA LEU A 66 6.59 6.94 7.77
C LEU A 66 7.36 7.22 9.07
N VAL A 67 8.61 6.74 9.18
CA VAL A 67 9.47 7.03 10.35
C VAL A 67 9.67 8.53 10.53
N SER A 68 9.91 9.27 9.43
CA SER A 68 10.02 10.73 9.49
C SER A 68 8.73 11.41 9.95
N ALA A 69 7.56 10.84 9.62
CA ALA A 69 6.27 11.42 9.98
C ALA A 69 5.91 11.17 11.45
N VAL A 70 6.15 9.95 11.97
CA VAL A 70 5.81 9.61 13.35
C VAL A 70 6.90 9.97 14.36
N GLY A 71 8.12 10.29 13.89
CA GLY A 71 9.25 10.61 14.77
C GLY A 71 9.76 9.41 15.58
N PRO A 72 10.76 9.63 16.47
CA PRO A 72 11.41 8.55 17.23
C PRO A 72 10.50 7.90 18.27
N GLU A 73 9.55 8.63 18.82
CA GLU A 73 8.58 8.15 19.82
C GLU A 73 7.37 7.43 19.19
N GLY A 74 7.17 7.58 17.89
CA GLY A 74 6.11 6.91 17.14
C GLY A 74 6.52 5.52 16.69
N LYS A 75 5.56 4.76 16.15
CA LYS A 75 5.77 3.36 15.74
C LYS A 75 5.32 3.12 14.31
N VAL A 76 6.15 2.40 13.54
CA VAL A 76 5.84 1.92 12.20
C VAL A 76 5.76 0.39 12.21
N ILE A 77 4.65 -0.16 11.75
CA ILE A 77 4.44 -1.60 11.65
C ILE A 77 4.25 -1.94 10.16
N GLY A 78 5.22 -2.62 9.57
CA GLY A 78 5.16 -3.10 8.19
C GLY A 78 4.71 -4.55 8.12
N VAL A 79 3.60 -4.82 7.44
CA VAL A 79 3.04 -6.16 7.25
C VAL A 79 3.20 -6.58 5.80
N ASP A 80 3.82 -7.73 5.54
CA ASP A 80 3.90 -8.31 4.20
C ASP A 80 3.82 -9.85 4.26
N LEU A 81 3.28 -10.43 3.19
CA LEU A 81 3.15 -11.88 3.05
C LEU A 81 4.49 -12.56 2.76
N THR A 82 5.42 -11.83 2.13
CA THR A 82 6.59 -12.39 1.46
C THR A 82 7.87 -12.20 2.28
N ASP A 83 8.46 -13.30 2.73
CA ASP A 83 9.70 -13.34 3.50
C ASP A 83 10.86 -12.58 2.84
N LYS A 84 11.04 -12.74 1.52
CA LYS A 84 12.12 -12.08 0.78
C LYS A 84 11.94 -10.56 0.68
N MET A 85 10.70 -10.09 0.57
CA MET A 85 10.40 -8.66 0.61
C MET A 85 10.74 -8.08 1.99
N LEU A 86 10.32 -8.76 3.05
CA LEU A 86 10.65 -8.35 4.42
C LEU A 86 12.14 -8.40 4.74
N ALA A 87 12.90 -9.31 4.11
CA ALA A 87 14.36 -9.33 4.25
C ALA A 87 15.00 -8.05 3.71
N GLU A 88 14.54 -7.53 2.55
CA GLU A 88 14.98 -6.25 1.99
C GLU A 88 14.56 -5.07 2.89
N ALA A 89 13.31 -5.08 3.36
CA ALA A 89 12.82 -4.08 4.31
C ALA A 89 13.66 -4.09 5.61
N LYS A 90 13.97 -5.27 6.16
CA LYS A 90 14.80 -5.43 7.35
C LYS A 90 16.22 -4.89 7.14
N SER A 91 16.82 -5.17 5.98
CA SER A 91 18.13 -4.61 5.63
C SER A 91 18.11 -3.08 5.62
N ARG A 92 17.01 -2.49 5.10
CA ARG A 92 16.80 -1.03 5.10
C ARG A 92 16.65 -0.48 6.52
N VAL A 93 15.88 -1.14 7.39
CA VAL A 93 15.69 -0.76 8.79
C VAL A 93 17.02 -0.77 9.54
N ILE A 94 17.79 -1.85 9.43
CA ILE A 94 19.09 -1.99 10.08
C ILE A 94 20.09 -0.94 9.57
N LYS A 95 20.16 -0.74 8.26
CA LYS A 95 21.10 0.24 7.65
C LYS A 95 20.86 1.67 8.15
N ASN A 96 19.63 2.02 8.52
CA ASN A 96 19.28 3.38 8.96
C ASN A 96 19.05 3.46 10.49
N ASP A 97 19.33 2.40 11.22
CA ASP A 97 19.20 2.33 12.69
C ASP A 97 17.82 2.73 13.22
N TRP A 98 16.75 2.30 12.52
CA TRP A 98 15.37 2.58 12.95
C TRP A 98 14.91 1.56 13.97
N SER A 99 14.91 1.94 15.26
CA SER A 99 14.49 1.07 16.38
C SER A 99 12.97 1.00 16.56
N ASN A 100 12.23 1.92 15.95
CA ASN A 100 10.77 2.03 16.09
C ASN A 100 10.00 1.42 14.91
N VAL A 101 10.62 0.50 14.17
CA VAL A 101 10.00 -0.21 13.02
C VAL A 101 9.89 -1.70 13.32
N ASP A 102 8.67 -2.21 13.34
CA ASP A 102 8.39 -3.65 13.42
C ASP A 102 8.01 -4.18 12.02
N LEU A 103 8.61 -5.31 11.63
CA LEU A 103 8.29 -6.00 10.39
C LEU A 103 7.65 -7.36 10.69
N ILE A 104 6.43 -7.57 10.21
CA ILE A 104 5.61 -8.74 10.50
C ILE A 104 5.32 -9.52 9.23
N GLN A 105 5.77 -10.77 9.17
CA GLN A 105 5.37 -11.67 8.09
C GLN A 105 3.98 -12.23 8.38
N SER A 106 2.98 -11.75 7.66
CA SER A 106 1.60 -12.21 7.79
C SER A 106 0.82 -12.08 6.49
N ASP A 107 -0.16 -12.97 6.32
CA ASP A 107 -1.25 -12.71 5.40
C ASP A 107 -2.13 -11.59 5.97
N ALA A 108 -2.31 -10.52 5.21
CA ALA A 108 -3.11 -9.39 5.65
C ALA A 108 -4.57 -9.77 6.00
N THR A 109 -5.10 -10.86 5.38
CA THR A 109 -6.42 -11.39 5.72
C THR A 109 -6.48 -12.06 7.10
N GLN A 110 -5.33 -12.44 7.65
CA GLN A 110 -5.18 -13.07 8.97
C GLN A 110 -4.52 -12.15 10.00
N TYR A 111 -4.00 -11.01 9.56
CA TYR A 111 -3.32 -10.06 10.43
C TYR A 111 -4.29 -9.45 11.43
N VAL A 112 -3.94 -9.55 12.71
CA VAL A 112 -4.67 -8.90 13.80
C VAL A 112 -4.09 -7.52 14.02
N PHE A 113 -4.88 -6.50 13.72
CA PHE A 113 -4.48 -5.12 13.97
C PHE A 113 -4.38 -4.85 15.47
N PRO A 114 -3.36 -4.12 15.95
CA PRO A 114 -3.40 -3.57 17.32
C PRO A 114 -4.54 -2.54 17.42
N ASP A 115 -4.96 -2.26 18.65
CA ASP A 115 -5.96 -1.21 18.88
C ASP A 115 -5.35 0.19 18.84
N ASN A 116 -6.19 1.19 18.59
CA ASN A 116 -5.84 2.61 18.63
C ASN A 116 -4.72 3.02 17.68
N ILE A 117 -4.75 2.51 16.44
CA ILE A 117 -3.82 2.88 15.37
C ILE A 117 -4.18 4.28 14.85
N ASN A 118 -3.20 5.19 14.73
CA ASN A 118 -3.41 6.54 14.19
C ASN A 118 -3.48 6.55 12.67
N GLY A 119 -2.72 5.66 12.00
CA GLY A 119 -2.70 5.58 10.55
C GLY A 119 -2.64 4.14 10.01
N ILE A 120 -3.40 3.87 8.97
CA ILE A 120 -3.26 2.63 8.17
C ILE A 120 -3.04 3.02 6.73
N ILE A 121 -2.02 2.46 6.10
CA ILE A 121 -1.71 2.73 4.69
C ILE A 121 -1.49 1.44 3.91
N SER A 122 -1.90 1.45 2.64
CA SER A 122 -1.47 0.46 1.67
C SER A 122 -1.17 1.14 0.34
N THR A 123 0.00 0.87 -0.22
CA THR A 123 0.41 1.45 -1.50
C THR A 123 0.79 0.37 -2.49
N PHE A 124 0.05 0.30 -3.61
CA PHE A 124 0.25 -0.64 -4.72
C PHE A 124 0.24 -2.11 -4.28
N ALA A 125 -0.58 -2.45 -3.26
CA ALA A 125 -0.64 -3.79 -2.70
C ALA A 125 -2.07 -4.30 -2.47
N ILE A 126 -2.95 -3.50 -1.90
CA ILE A 126 -4.24 -3.99 -1.38
C ILE A 126 -5.14 -4.56 -2.47
N THR A 127 -5.09 -4.04 -3.69
CA THR A 127 -5.86 -4.59 -4.82
C THR A 127 -5.39 -5.98 -5.25
N LEU A 128 -4.18 -6.39 -4.90
CA LEU A 128 -3.68 -7.74 -5.15
C LEU A 128 -4.28 -8.77 -4.19
N ILE A 129 -4.77 -8.34 -3.03
CA ILE A 129 -5.21 -9.21 -1.95
C ILE A 129 -6.69 -9.56 -2.13
N PRO A 130 -7.05 -10.85 -2.32
CA PRO A 130 -8.45 -11.28 -2.22
C PRO A 130 -8.98 -11.02 -0.80
N GLY A 131 -10.21 -10.51 -0.65
CA GLY A 131 -10.77 -10.18 0.67
C GLY A 131 -10.28 -8.84 1.24
N TYR A 132 -9.80 -7.93 0.38
CA TYR A 132 -9.37 -6.59 0.79
C TYR A 132 -10.49 -5.81 1.50
N GLU A 133 -11.75 -6.09 1.21
CA GLU A 133 -12.90 -5.47 1.85
C GLU A 133 -12.91 -5.74 3.37
N GLU A 134 -12.64 -6.98 3.76
CA GLU A 134 -12.55 -7.38 5.17
C GLU A 134 -11.34 -6.77 5.87
N ILE A 135 -10.20 -6.64 5.17
CA ILE A 135 -9.02 -5.96 5.71
C ILE A 135 -9.34 -4.49 5.99
N ILE A 136 -10.04 -3.81 5.07
CA ILE A 136 -10.46 -2.42 5.24
C ILE A 136 -11.43 -2.27 6.41
N GLN A 137 -12.41 -3.18 6.53
CA GLN A 137 -13.35 -3.17 7.66
C GLN A 137 -12.60 -3.30 8.99
N ARG A 138 -11.84 -4.38 9.19
CA ARG A 138 -11.09 -4.62 10.45
C ARG A 138 -10.08 -3.51 10.75
N GLY A 139 -9.41 -3.01 9.71
CA GLY A 139 -8.51 -1.88 9.86
C GLY A 139 -9.24 -0.61 10.31
N SER A 140 -10.43 -0.32 9.76
CA SER A 140 -11.23 0.84 10.18
C SER A 140 -11.71 0.73 11.63
N GLU A 141 -12.03 -0.48 12.09
CA GLU A 141 -12.39 -0.75 13.48
C GLU A 141 -11.22 -0.52 14.45
N ALA A 142 -9.99 -0.88 14.03
CA ALA A 142 -8.76 -0.76 14.81
C ALA A 142 -8.19 0.67 14.90
N LEU A 143 -8.62 1.59 14.02
CA LEU A 143 -8.19 2.98 14.07
C LEU A 143 -8.58 3.64 15.40
N ALA A 144 -7.72 4.53 15.89
CA ALA A 144 -8.07 5.48 16.96
C ALA A 144 -9.16 6.46 16.48
N PRO A 145 -9.90 7.12 17.37
CA PRO A 145 -10.76 8.25 16.97
C PRO A 145 -9.98 9.27 16.14
N GLN A 146 -10.53 9.69 15.01
CA GLN A 146 -9.86 10.54 14.01
C GLN A 146 -8.64 9.91 13.31
N GLY A 147 -8.29 8.67 13.62
CA GLY A 147 -7.28 7.90 12.89
C GLY A 147 -7.66 7.73 11.43
N ARG A 148 -6.69 7.64 10.54
CA ARG A 148 -6.91 7.69 9.08
C ARG A 148 -6.41 6.45 8.36
N MET A 149 -7.20 6.01 7.40
CA MET A 149 -6.77 4.99 6.45
C MET A 149 -6.56 5.60 5.07
N VAL A 150 -5.46 5.22 4.41
CA VAL A 150 -5.12 5.70 3.07
C VAL A 150 -4.75 4.52 2.17
N VAL A 151 -5.33 4.51 0.99
CA VAL A 151 -5.01 3.53 -0.07
C VAL A 151 -4.56 4.28 -1.32
N ALA A 152 -3.37 3.96 -1.81
CA ALA A 152 -2.90 4.38 -3.12
C ALA A 152 -2.67 3.14 -4.00
N ASP A 153 -3.42 3.00 -5.10
CA ASP A 153 -3.33 1.78 -5.91
C ASP A 153 -3.71 2.03 -7.38
N LEU A 154 -3.60 0.98 -8.19
CA LEU A 154 -3.96 1.02 -9.60
C LEU A 154 -5.46 0.80 -9.78
N ARG A 155 -6.01 1.41 -10.82
CA ARG A 155 -7.40 1.21 -11.22
C ARG A 155 -7.53 1.27 -12.74
N LYS A 156 -8.64 0.74 -13.28
CA LYS A 156 -8.98 0.96 -14.68
C LYS A 156 -9.44 2.41 -14.87
N PRO A 157 -8.79 3.19 -15.75
CA PRO A 157 -9.26 4.53 -16.11
C PRO A 157 -10.63 4.50 -16.78
N ASP A 158 -11.49 5.48 -16.48
CA ASP A 158 -12.87 5.52 -17.00
C ASP A 158 -12.94 5.84 -18.49
N ARG A 159 -12.00 6.66 -18.99
CA ARG A 159 -12.04 7.24 -20.34
C ARG A 159 -10.94 6.77 -21.29
N TRP A 160 -10.06 5.88 -20.85
CA TRP A 160 -8.99 5.42 -21.73
C TRP A 160 -9.49 4.34 -22.69
N PRO A 161 -9.08 4.41 -23.96
CA PRO A 161 -9.30 3.32 -24.92
C PRO A 161 -8.72 2.01 -24.37
N MET A 162 -9.43 0.89 -24.60
CA MET A 162 -9.02 -0.42 -24.02
C MET A 162 -7.63 -0.86 -24.45
N TRP A 163 -7.14 -0.47 -25.62
CA TRP A 163 -5.78 -0.81 -26.05
C TRP A 163 -4.71 -0.14 -25.17
N ILE A 164 -4.92 1.11 -24.72
CA ILE A 164 -4.02 1.79 -23.78
C ILE A 164 -4.07 1.08 -22.42
N VAL A 165 -5.27 0.75 -21.94
CA VAL A 165 -5.44 0.01 -20.67
C VAL A 165 -4.71 -1.34 -20.72
N ASN A 166 -4.88 -2.10 -21.81
CA ASN A 166 -4.22 -3.38 -22.02
C ASN A 166 -2.69 -3.23 -22.06
N PHE A 167 -2.18 -2.19 -22.74
CA PHE A 167 -0.76 -1.89 -22.78
C PHE A 167 -0.20 -1.56 -21.40
N MET A 168 -0.91 -0.74 -20.60
CA MET A 168 -0.49 -0.40 -19.23
C MET A 168 -0.54 -1.63 -18.31
N VAL A 169 -1.56 -2.47 -18.41
CA VAL A 169 -1.64 -3.74 -17.69
C VAL A 169 -0.50 -4.67 -18.12
N TRP A 170 -0.16 -4.72 -19.38
CA TRP A 170 0.96 -5.51 -19.89
C TRP A 170 2.30 -5.04 -19.30
N ILE A 171 2.56 -3.74 -19.27
CA ILE A 171 3.76 -3.16 -18.64
C ILE A 171 3.79 -3.48 -17.13
N THR A 172 2.66 -3.35 -16.43
CA THR A 172 2.58 -3.55 -14.97
C THR A 172 2.36 -5.03 -14.57
N ARG A 173 2.16 -5.93 -15.55
CA ARG A 173 2.01 -7.37 -15.31
C ARG A 173 3.10 -7.99 -14.45
N PRO A 174 4.37 -7.57 -14.60
CA PRO A 174 5.43 -8.03 -13.70
C PRO A 174 5.15 -7.81 -12.20
N PHE A 175 4.32 -6.83 -11.82
CA PHE A 175 3.91 -6.57 -10.44
C PHE A 175 2.56 -7.23 -10.07
N GLY A 176 2.18 -8.28 -10.78
CA GLY A 176 0.95 -9.02 -10.52
C GLY A 176 -0.33 -8.34 -11.05
N THR A 177 -0.20 -7.20 -11.72
CA THR A 177 -1.37 -6.47 -12.25
C THR A 177 -2.07 -7.28 -13.34
N SER A 178 -3.40 -7.34 -13.27
CA SER A 178 -4.28 -7.90 -14.28
C SER A 178 -5.52 -7.00 -14.47
N LEU A 179 -6.28 -7.21 -15.54
CA LEU A 179 -7.52 -6.47 -15.75
C LEU A 179 -8.53 -6.66 -14.61
N ASP A 180 -8.57 -7.86 -14.02
CA ASP A 180 -9.47 -8.16 -12.89
C ASP A 180 -9.12 -7.33 -11.67
N ILE A 181 -7.82 -7.17 -11.38
CA ILE A 181 -7.33 -6.37 -10.26
C ILE A 181 -7.68 -4.90 -10.45
N THR A 182 -7.50 -4.36 -11.65
CA THR A 182 -7.81 -2.95 -11.93
C THR A 182 -9.31 -2.60 -11.83
N ARG A 183 -10.19 -3.61 -11.74
CA ARG A 183 -11.63 -3.45 -11.52
C ARG A 183 -12.03 -3.43 -10.06
N ARG A 184 -11.15 -3.86 -9.15
CA ARG A 184 -11.38 -3.81 -7.70
C ARG A 184 -11.47 -2.35 -7.24
N LYS A 185 -12.29 -2.09 -6.23
CA LYS A 185 -12.64 -0.73 -5.79
C LYS A 185 -12.48 -0.56 -4.28
N PRO A 186 -11.25 -0.64 -3.74
CA PRO A 186 -11.01 -0.51 -2.29
C PRO A 186 -11.63 0.78 -1.70
N TRP A 187 -11.62 1.89 -2.44
CA TRP A 187 -12.24 3.15 -2.01
C TRP A 187 -13.74 3.03 -1.71
N LYS A 188 -14.45 2.05 -2.31
CA LYS A 188 -15.87 1.82 -1.98
C LYS A 188 -16.04 1.16 -0.63
N ALA A 189 -15.18 0.19 -0.29
CA ALA A 189 -15.15 -0.38 1.05
C ALA A 189 -14.78 0.70 2.10
N MET A 190 -13.80 1.56 1.79
CA MET A 190 -13.47 2.69 2.66
C MET A 190 -14.67 3.63 2.89
N GLN A 191 -15.46 3.95 1.86
CA GLN A 191 -16.66 4.78 1.98
C GLN A 191 -17.77 4.18 2.86
N ILE A 192 -17.78 2.85 3.04
CA ILE A 192 -18.74 2.14 3.90
C ILE A 192 -18.34 2.25 5.37
N HIS A 193 -17.04 2.19 5.68
CA HIS A 193 -16.53 2.02 7.03
C HIS A 193 -15.88 3.28 7.61
N LEU A 194 -15.65 4.32 6.79
CA LEU A 194 -14.96 5.55 7.17
C LEU A 194 -15.77 6.78 6.80
N THR A 195 -15.55 7.84 7.55
CA THR A 195 -16.11 9.17 7.30
C THR A 195 -15.10 10.08 6.59
N ASN A 196 -15.51 11.28 6.20
CA ASN A 196 -14.64 12.29 5.56
C ASN A 196 -13.79 11.72 4.41
N THR A 197 -14.39 10.80 3.62
CA THR A 197 -13.65 10.10 2.56
C THR A 197 -13.33 11.03 1.39
N SER A 198 -12.11 10.91 0.88
CA SER A 198 -11.63 11.58 -0.33
C SER A 198 -11.19 10.58 -1.39
N PHE A 199 -11.20 11.03 -2.66
CA PHE A 199 -10.74 10.22 -3.78
C PHE A 199 -10.08 11.09 -4.84
N THR A 200 -8.77 10.94 -5.02
CA THR A 200 -7.96 11.68 -5.98
C THR A 200 -7.46 10.78 -7.08
N LYS A 201 -7.79 11.11 -8.34
CA LYS A 201 -7.26 10.41 -9.53
C LYS A 201 -5.90 10.98 -9.90
N LEU A 202 -4.95 10.11 -10.19
CA LEU A 202 -3.59 10.44 -10.60
C LEU A 202 -3.25 9.71 -11.90
N TYR A 203 -2.22 10.17 -12.60
CA TYR A 203 -1.74 9.55 -13.85
C TYR A 203 -2.87 9.24 -14.83
N GLY A 204 -3.66 10.27 -15.20
CA GLY A 204 -4.79 10.11 -16.11
C GLY A 204 -5.89 9.16 -15.62
N GLY A 205 -5.93 8.86 -14.32
CA GLY A 205 -6.90 7.97 -13.71
C GLY A 205 -6.47 6.49 -13.66
N PHE A 206 -5.22 6.16 -14.02
CA PHE A 206 -4.69 4.79 -13.89
C PHE A 206 -4.25 4.44 -12.46
N THR A 207 -3.99 5.45 -11.64
CA THR A 207 -3.80 5.30 -10.20
C THR A 207 -4.69 6.27 -9.44
N TYR A 208 -4.86 6.01 -8.15
CA TYR A 208 -5.65 6.85 -7.26
C TYR A 208 -5.07 6.88 -5.86
N ILE A 209 -5.44 7.89 -5.10
CA ILE A 209 -5.32 7.93 -3.64
C ILE A 209 -6.74 8.10 -3.09
N SER A 210 -7.11 7.23 -2.17
CA SER A 210 -8.32 7.37 -1.36
C SER A 210 -7.91 7.44 0.10
N ALA A 211 -8.48 8.39 0.83
CA ALA A 211 -8.30 8.54 2.26
C ALA A 211 -9.66 8.60 2.95
N GLY A 212 -9.72 8.17 4.20
CA GLY A 212 -10.90 8.26 5.04
C GLY A 212 -10.49 8.26 6.50
N GLU A 213 -11.38 8.69 7.37
CA GLU A 213 -11.15 8.92 8.80
C GLU A 213 -12.16 8.11 9.62
N LYS A 214 -11.72 7.59 10.76
CA LYS A 214 -12.64 6.96 11.72
C LYS A 214 -13.56 8.03 12.32
N GLY A 215 -14.85 7.81 12.21
CA GLY A 215 -15.87 8.66 12.84
C GLY A 215 -15.93 8.50 14.35
#